data_5da461e5a4e69c15359bf59a3be05d7a
#
_entry.id   5da461e5a4e69c15359bf59a3be05d7a
#
_cell.length_a   1.000
_cell.length_b   1.000
_cell.length_c   1.000
_cell.angle_alpha   90.00
_cell.angle_beta   90.00
_cell.angle_gamma   90.00
#
_symmetry.space_group_name_H-M   'P 1'
#
loop_
_entity.id
_entity.type
_entity.pdbx_description
1 polymer ?
#
loop_
_entity_poly.entity_id
_entity_poly.type
_entity_poly.pdbx_seq_one_letter_code
_entity_poly.pdbx_strand_id
1 'polypeptide(L)'
;MAESVKQPLSFNRLKNVIVATGSPISLPTTIDYVDYSSDSWLIMPMENEVGKLTEKEMQKKYYFIDNGLLNLFLLNSETSLLENMVAVELCRRFGKRNVYFLNADKEIDFIVPDEKLAIQVSYSIKEDATYKREVSPLVKYAVAHKGWKCILITYDEEGAEDGISVVPVWKWLMDK
;
A
#
# COMPACT_ATOMS: atom_id res chain seq x y z
N MET A 1 -7.05 -10.44 -6.36
CA MET A 1 -6.86 -9.08 -5.82
C MET A 1 -6.57 -9.10 -4.31
N ALA A 2 -7.39 -9.73 -3.48
CA ALA A 2 -7.17 -9.73 -2.03
C ALA A 2 -5.75 -10.20 -1.62
N GLU A 3 -5.28 -11.32 -2.15
CA GLU A 3 -3.92 -11.83 -1.89
C GLU A 3 -2.78 -10.93 -2.44
N SER A 4 -3.13 -9.96 -3.29
CA SER A 4 -2.16 -9.05 -3.92
C SER A 4 -2.30 -7.61 -3.43
N VAL A 5 -3.03 -7.36 -2.34
CA VAL A 5 -3.29 -6.01 -1.79
C VAL A 5 -2.00 -5.22 -1.61
N LYS A 6 -0.94 -5.86 -1.18
CA LYS A 6 0.36 -5.21 -0.92
C LYS A 6 1.28 -5.10 -2.15
N GLN A 7 0.90 -5.61 -3.31
CA GLN A 7 1.78 -5.68 -4.47
C GLN A 7 1.19 -4.95 -5.68
N PRO A 8 2.03 -4.23 -6.44
CA PRO A 8 1.59 -3.69 -7.72
C PRO A 8 1.07 -4.81 -8.62
N LEU A 9 -0.12 -4.64 -9.16
CA LEU A 9 -0.82 -5.63 -9.96
C LEU A 9 -1.10 -5.06 -11.34
N SER A 10 -0.60 -5.74 -12.40
CA SER A 10 -0.97 -5.42 -13.77
C SER A 10 -2.24 -6.17 -14.19
N PHE A 11 -3.02 -5.59 -15.09
CA PHE A 11 -4.20 -6.24 -15.65
C PHE A 11 -3.88 -7.59 -16.33
N ASN A 12 -2.71 -7.72 -16.98
CA ASN A 12 -2.27 -8.99 -17.56
C ASN A 12 -2.03 -10.06 -16.49
N ARG A 13 -1.39 -9.69 -15.37
CA ARG A 13 -1.20 -10.62 -14.23
C ARG A 13 -2.54 -11.04 -13.66
N LEU A 14 -3.45 -10.09 -13.45
CA LEU A 14 -4.80 -10.39 -12.95
C LEU A 14 -5.57 -11.32 -13.89
N LYS A 15 -5.59 -11.01 -15.19
CA LYS A 15 -6.17 -11.88 -16.21
C LYS A 15 -5.61 -13.31 -16.12
N ASN A 16 -4.29 -13.46 -16.04
CA ASN A 16 -3.66 -14.77 -16.00
C ASN A 16 -4.04 -15.57 -14.75
N VAL A 17 -4.17 -14.89 -13.59
CA VAL A 17 -4.66 -15.53 -12.34
C VAL A 17 -6.10 -16.03 -12.55
N ILE A 18 -6.99 -15.23 -13.12
CA ILE A 18 -8.39 -15.62 -13.38
C ILE A 18 -8.45 -16.81 -14.36
N VAL A 19 -7.68 -16.76 -15.44
CA VAL A 19 -7.62 -17.88 -16.41
C VAL A 19 -7.12 -19.17 -15.75
N ALA A 20 -6.15 -19.10 -14.84
CA ALA A 20 -5.63 -20.24 -14.11
C ALA A 20 -6.67 -20.91 -13.19
N THR A 21 -7.75 -20.21 -12.80
CA THR A 21 -8.90 -20.79 -12.06
C THR A 21 -9.91 -21.51 -12.98
N GLY A 22 -9.62 -21.60 -14.26
CA GLY A 22 -10.48 -22.27 -15.25
C GLY A 22 -11.55 -21.35 -15.89
N SER A 23 -11.50 -20.04 -15.60
CA SER A 23 -12.44 -19.06 -16.14
C SER A 23 -11.80 -18.27 -17.29
N PRO A 24 -12.13 -18.55 -18.56
CA PRO A 24 -11.57 -17.79 -19.68
C PRO A 24 -12.08 -16.33 -19.64
N ILE A 25 -11.15 -15.37 -19.68
CA ILE A 25 -11.48 -13.95 -19.67
C ILE A 25 -10.55 -13.19 -20.61
N SER A 26 -11.07 -12.17 -21.29
CA SER A 26 -10.27 -11.27 -22.11
C SER A 26 -9.60 -10.16 -21.27
N LEU A 27 -8.55 -9.53 -21.79
CA LEU A 27 -7.94 -8.39 -21.11
C LEU A 27 -8.89 -7.19 -20.99
N PRO A 28 -9.64 -6.78 -22.03
CA PRO A 28 -10.64 -5.72 -21.89
C PRO A 28 -11.67 -6.03 -20.80
N THR A 29 -12.24 -7.23 -20.79
CA THR A 29 -13.20 -7.63 -19.74
C THR A 29 -12.59 -7.60 -18.34
N THR A 30 -11.30 -7.93 -18.21
CA THR A 30 -10.59 -7.83 -16.92
C THR A 30 -10.49 -6.37 -16.45
N ILE A 31 -10.20 -5.46 -17.38
CA ILE A 31 -10.16 -4.01 -17.10
C ILE A 31 -11.54 -3.53 -16.65
N ASP A 32 -12.58 -3.85 -17.42
CA ASP A 32 -13.97 -3.47 -17.08
C ASP A 32 -14.37 -3.92 -15.67
N TYR A 33 -14.00 -5.15 -15.27
CA TYR A 33 -14.31 -5.65 -13.93
C TYR A 33 -13.55 -4.93 -12.81
N VAL A 34 -12.31 -4.51 -13.07
CA VAL A 34 -11.54 -3.69 -12.11
C VAL A 34 -12.18 -2.31 -11.99
N ASP A 35 -12.57 -1.69 -13.10
CA ASP A 35 -13.22 -0.38 -13.11
C ASP A 35 -14.57 -0.46 -12.39
N TYR A 36 -15.42 -1.45 -12.67
CA TYR A 36 -16.68 -1.64 -11.94
C TYR A 36 -16.48 -1.87 -10.45
N SER A 37 -15.44 -2.61 -10.06
CA SER A 37 -15.11 -2.82 -8.66
C SER A 37 -14.67 -1.54 -7.97
N SER A 38 -13.97 -0.66 -8.69
CA SER A 38 -13.57 0.67 -8.19
C SER A 38 -14.76 1.63 -8.12
N ASP A 39 -15.61 1.65 -9.14
CA ASP A 39 -16.80 2.49 -9.21
C ASP A 39 -17.85 2.12 -8.16
N SER A 40 -17.96 0.83 -7.84
CA SER A 40 -18.81 0.32 -6.76
C SER A 40 -18.24 0.49 -5.36
N TRP A 41 -17.11 1.18 -5.21
CA TRP A 41 -16.43 1.37 -3.93
C TRP A 41 -16.00 0.10 -3.22
N LEU A 42 -15.77 -0.98 -3.96
CA LEU A 42 -15.21 -2.22 -3.38
C LEU A 42 -13.70 -2.11 -3.19
N ILE A 43 -13.02 -1.50 -4.16
CA ILE A 43 -11.58 -1.30 -4.16
C ILE A 43 -11.18 0.15 -4.47
N MET A 44 -9.99 0.53 -4.01
CA MET A 44 -9.35 1.80 -4.29
C MET A 44 -8.04 1.56 -5.03
N PRO A 45 -7.92 1.98 -6.30
CA PRO A 45 -6.65 1.99 -6.99
C PRO A 45 -5.72 3.06 -6.41
N MET A 46 -4.46 2.72 -6.23
CA MET A 46 -3.39 3.64 -5.82
C MET A 46 -2.27 3.61 -6.86
N GLU A 47 -1.81 4.77 -7.28
CA GLU A 47 -0.81 4.92 -8.32
C GLU A 47 0.60 4.97 -7.74
N ASN A 48 1.58 4.59 -8.57
CA ASN A 48 2.99 4.81 -8.24
C ASN A 48 3.30 6.31 -8.36
N GLU A 49 3.97 6.89 -7.37
CA GLU A 49 4.39 8.30 -7.39
C GLU A 49 5.37 8.56 -8.55
N VAL A 50 6.29 7.63 -8.80
CA VAL A 50 7.26 7.70 -9.89
C VAL A 50 6.87 6.81 -11.07
N GLY A 51 7.47 7.07 -12.22
CA GLY A 51 7.25 6.30 -13.45
C GLY A 51 6.59 7.13 -14.55
N LYS A 52 6.67 6.61 -15.77
CA LYS A 52 5.98 7.19 -16.93
C LYS A 52 4.48 7.01 -16.79
N LEU A 53 3.70 7.86 -17.43
CA LEU A 53 2.22 7.79 -17.39
C LEU A 53 1.71 6.39 -17.72
N THR A 54 2.29 5.73 -18.73
CA THR A 54 1.92 4.36 -19.12
C THR A 54 2.20 3.33 -18.02
N GLU A 55 3.28 3.49 -17.26
CA GLU A 55 3.63 2.59 -16.15
C GLU A 55 2.69 2.79 -14.97
N LYS A 56 2.35 4.06 -14.66
CA LYS A 56 1.38 4.42 -13.62
C LYS A 56 0.00 3.82 -13.91
N GLU A 57 -0.44 3.84 -15.15
CA GLU A 57 -1.72 3.25 -15.56
C GLU A 57 -1.71 1.72 -15.56
N MET A 58 -0.58 1.10 -15.84
CA MET A 58 -0.48 -0.35 -16.01
C MET A 58 -0.18 -1.12 -14.71
N GLN A 59 0.33 -0.46 -13.68
CA GLN A 59 0.70 -1.08 -12.41
C GLN A 59 0.22 -0.23 -11.25
N LYS A 60 -0.90 -0.64 -10.66
CA LYS A 60 -1.49 0.00 -9.47
C LYS A 60 -1.51 -0.98 -8.31
N LYS A 61 -1.39 -0.48 -7.08
CA LYS A 61 -1.83 -1.22 -5.89
C LYS A 61 -3.34 -1.04 -5.74
N TYR A 62 -4.02 -2.06 -5.25
CA TYR A 62 -5.48 -2.02 -5.04
C TYR A 62 -5.79 -2.37 -3.59
N TYR A 63 -6.38 -1.43 -2.88
CA TYR A 63 -6.80 -1.60 -1.49
C TYR A 63 -8.31 -1.77 -1.42
N PHE A 64 -8.80 -2.51 -0.43
CA PHE A 64 -10.23 -2.64 -0.18
C PHE A 64 -10.71 -1.47 0.67
N ILE A 65 -11.92 -0.97 0.39
CA ILE A 65 -12.50 0.12 1.18
C ILE A 65 -12.80 -0.31 2.63
N ASP A 66 -12.96 -1.59 2.87
CA ASP A 66 -13.31 -2.17 4.16
C ASP A 66 -12.49 -3.41 4.48
N ASN A 67 -11.88 -3.42 5.69
CA ASN A 67 -11.06 -4.54 6.16
C ASN A 67 -11.87 -5.82 6.42
N GLY A 68 -13.13 -5.71 6.76
CA GLY A 68 -14.00 -6.87 6.96
C GLY A 68 -14.22 -7.62 5.65
N LEU A 69 -14.43 -6.88 4.55
CA LEU A 69 -14.51 -7.47 3.21
C LEU A 69 -13.19 -8.12 2.80
N LEU A 70 -12.06 -7.43 3.01
CA LEU A 70 -10.74 -8.00 2.70
C LEU A 70 -10.48 -9.29 3.49
N ASN A 71 -10.82 -9.32 4.77
CA ASN A 71 -10.59 -10.47 5.65
C ASN A 71 -11.36 -11.74 5.22
N LEU A 72 -12.49 -11.59 4.52
CA LEU A 72 -13.24 -12.75 4.00
C LEU A 72 -12.45 -13.54 2.95
N PHE A 73 -11.46 -12.95 2.31
CA PHE A 73 -10.70 -13.54 1.21
C PHE A 73 -9.27 -13.94 1.57
N LEU A 74 -8.84 -13.71 2.81
CA LEU A 74 -7.45 -13.93 3.23
C LEU A 74 -7.36 -15.03 4.29
N LEU A 75 -6.38 -15.93 4.14
CA LEU A 75 -6.07 -16.98 5.12
C LEU A 75 -5.12 -16.48 6.23
N ASN A 76 -4.11 -15.66 5.86
CA ASN A 76 -3.15 -15.04 6.78
C ASN A 76 -3.23 -13.52 6.57
N SER A 77 -4.11 -12.87 7.30
CA SER A 77 -4.58 -11.54 6.95
C SER A 77 -3.87 -10.39 7.66
N GLU A 78 -3.18 -10.63 8.79
CA GLU A 78 -2.73 -9.58 9.71
C GLU A 78 -1.94 -8.45 9.05
N THR A 79 -0.88 -8.77 8.30
CA THR A 79 -0.05 -7.76 7.63
C THR A 79 -0.80 -7.03 6.52
N SER A 80 -1.67 -7.73 5.77
CA SER A 80 -2.47 -7.15 4.69
C SER A 80 -3.59 -6.27 5.23
N LEU A 81 -4.21 -6.66 6.34
CA LEU A 81 -5.25 -5.86 6.99
C LEU A 81 -4.66 -4.59 7.61
N LEU A 82 -3.46 -4.66 8.20
CA LEU A 82 -2.81 -3.49 8.76
C LEU A 82 -2.49 -2.46 7.66
N GLU A 83 -1.86 -2.89 6.56
CA GLU A 83 -1.53 -2.01 5.44
C GLU A 83 -2.80 -1.44 4.79
N ASN A 84 -3.83 -2.27 4.59
CA ASN A 84 -5.10 -1.82 4.04
C ASN A 84 -5.80 -0.79 4.93
N MET A 85 -5.76 -0.96 6.25
CA MET A 85 -6.31 0.01 7.20
C MET A 85 -5.59 1.36 7.09
N VAL A 86 -4.26 1.35 6.99
CA VAL A 86 -3.47 2.57 6.79
C VAL A 86 -3.82 3.24 5.46
N ALA A 87 -3.96 2.47 4.38
CA ALA A 87 -4.37 2.99 3.06
C ALA A 87 -5.73 3.70 3.13
N VAL A 88 -6.73 3.06 3.74
CA VAL A 88 -8.09 3.62 3.92
C VAL A 88 -8.02 4.93 4.70
N GLU A 89 -7.29 4.95 5.82
CA GLU A 89 -7.18 6.15 6.65
C GLU A 89 -6.43 7.28 5.96
N LEU A 90 -5.35 7.00 5.23
CA LEU A 90 -4.64 8.00 4.44
C LEU A 90 -5.53 8.60 3.35
N CYS A 91 -6.27 7.77 2.63
CA CYS A 91 -7.23 8.22 1.63
C CYS A 91 -8.36 9.07 2.25
N ARG A 92 -8.77 8.75 3.49
CA ARG A 92 -9.77 9.54 4.23
C ARG A 92 -9.21 10.91 4.65
N ARG A 93 -7.96 10.99 5.11
CA ARG A 93 -7.31 12.23 5.57
C ARG A 93 -6.95 13.16 4.42
N PHE A 94 -6.36 12.62 3.36
CA PHE A 94 -5.72 13.42 2.31
C PHE A 94 -6.42 13.32 0.95
N GLY A 95 -7.40 12.45 0.81
CA GLY A 95 -8.06 12.17 -0.47
C GLY A 95 -7.31 11.14 -1.31
N LYS A 96 -8.05 10.25 -1.97
CA LYS A 96 -7.50 9.11 -2.72
C LYS A 96 -6.54 9.50 -3.86
N ARG A 97 -6.60 10.73 -4.36
CA ARG A 97 -5.75 11.23 -5.46
C ARG A 97 -4.43 11.83 -4.99
N ASN A 98 -4.25 11.97 -3.69
CA ASN A 98 -3.06 12.58 -3.08
C ASN A 98 -2.20 11.56 -2.32
N VAL A 99 -2.59 10.28 -2.37
CA VAL A 99 -1.87 9.19 -1.75
C VAL A 99 -1.35 8.25 -2.83
N TYR A 100 -0.06 7.97 -2.79
CA TYR A 100 0.66 7.18 -3.77
C TYR A 100 1.48 6.10 -3.06
N PHE A 101 1.93 5.08 -3.78
CA PHE A 101 3.04 4.24 -3.35
C PHE A 101 4.30 4.60 -4.14
N LEU A 102 5.46 4.24 -3.64
CA LEU A 102 6.72 4.38 -4.35
C LEU A 102 7.27 2.98 -4.68
N ASN A 103 7.45 2.71 -5.96
CA ASN A 103 8.13 1.51 -6.43
C ASN A 103 9.17 1.92 -7.49
N ALA A 104 10.40 2.10 -7.00
CA ALA A 104 11.58 2.42 -7.80
C ALA A 104 12.69 1.44 -7.44
N ASP A 105 13.90 1.92 -7.10
CA ASP A 105 14.98 1.07 -6.57
C ASP A 105 14.60 0.44 -5.22
N LYS A 106 13.65 1.03 -4.51
CA LYS A 106 13.08 0.55 -3.26
C LYS A 106 11.59 0.85 -3.19
N GLU A 107 10.89 0.02 -2.46
CA GLU A 107 9.45 0.17 -2.22
C GLU A 107 9.22 0.95 -0.92
N ILE A 108 8.30 1.93 -0.97
CA ILE A 108 7.68 2.58 0.18
C ILE A 108 6.17 2.46 0.00
N ASP A 109 5.49 2.01 1.05
CA ASP A 109 4.08 1.68 0.95
C ASP A 109 3.21 2.88 0.64
N PHE A 110 3.47 4.04 1.28
CA PHE A 110 2.68 5.24 1.05
C PHE A 110 3.52 6.51 1.02
N ILE A 111 3.20 7.35 0.05
CA ILE A 111 3.75 8.70 -0.14
C ILE A 111 2.60 9.69 -0.24
N VAL A 112 2.66 10.77 0.55
CA VAL A 112 1.76 11.92 0.47
C VAL A 112 2.60 13.16 0.21
N PRO A 113 2.82 13.54 -1.07
CA PRO A 113 3.78 14.59 -1.45
C PRO A 113 3.44 15.95 -0.85
N ASP A 114 2.17 16.35 -0.85
CA ASP A 114 1.73 17.65 -0.35
C ASP A 114 2.01 17.81 1.15
N GLU A 115 2.02 16.70 1.91
CA GLU A 115 2.32 16.66 3.34
C GLU A 115 3.80 16.36 3.64
N LYS A 116 4.60 16.11 2.61
CA LYS A 116 5.98 15.62 2.74
C LYS A 116 6.07 14.42 3.67
N LEU A 117 5.19 13.46 3.47
CA LEU A 117 5.02 12.30 4.34
C LEU A 117 5.33 11.01 3.57
N ALA A 118 6.19 10.17 4.16
CA ALA A 118 6.50 8.83 3.69
C ALA A 118 6.23 7.82 4.79
N ILE A 119 5.47 6.76 4.48
CA ILE A 119 5.04 5.76 5.44
C ILE A 119 5.37 4.37 4.93
N GLN A 120 5.96 3.57 5.80
CA GLN A 120 6.09 2.11 5.65
C GLN A 120 5.20 1.44 6.70
N VAL A 121 4.67 0.26 6.40
CA VAL A 121 3.81 -0.49 7.29
C VAL A 121 4.35 -1.90 7.51
N SER A 122 4.59 -2.26 8.75
CA SER A 122 5.01 -3.61 9.14
C SER A 122 4.22 -4.10 10.35
N TYR A 123 3.74 -5.33 10.31
CA TYR A 123 3.01 -5.88 11.47
C TYR A 123 3.92 -5.97 12.70
N SER A 124 5.17 -6.40 12.51
CA SER A 124 6.20 -6.43 13.55
C SER A 124 7.59 -6.22 12.96
N ILE A 125 8.48 -5.62 13.73
CA ILE A 125 9.88 -5.38 13.39
C ILE A 125 10.85 -6.01 14.39
N LYS A 126 10.39 -6.98 15.17
CA LYS A 126 11.22 -7.70 16.18
C LYS A 126 12.36 -8.49 15.58
N GLU A 127 12.21 -8.94 14.33
CA GLU A 127 13.25 -9.65 13.62
C GLU A 127 14.18 -8.67 12.89
N ASP A 128 15.48 -8.77 13.10
CA ASP A 128 16.50 -7.91 12.47
C ASP A 128 16.40 -7.86 10.94
N ALA A 129 16.07 -8.98 10.30
CA ALA A 129 15.91 -9.04 8.86
C ALA A 129 14.68 -8.22 8.39
N THR A 130 13.57 -8.33 9.10
CA THR A 130 12.35 -7.55 8.84
C THR A 130 12.61 -6.07 9.10
N TYR A 131 13.21 -5.73 10.24
CA TYR A 131 13.59 -4.37 10.57
C TYR A 131 14.41 -3.72 9.45
N LYS A 132 15.52 -4.34 9.03
CA LYS A 132 16.38 -3.81 7.97
C LYS A 132 15.65 -3.65 6.64
N ARG A 133 14.74 -4.56 6.30
CA ARG A 133 13.95 -4.50 5.07
C ARG A 133 12.99 -3.31 5.07
N GLU A 134 12.30 -3.07 6.18
CA GLU A 134 11.25 -2.05 6.28
C GLU A 134 11.81 -0.65 6.56
N VAL A 135 12.86 -0.54 7.39
CA VAL A 135 13.43 0.76 7.78
C VAL A 135 14.40 1.31 6.75
N SER A 136 15.23 0.45 6.14
CA SER A 136 16.26 0.90 5.19
C SER A 136 15.73 1.72 4.00
N PRO A 137 14.56 1.42 3.39
CA PRO A 137 13.96 2.29 2.37
C PRO A 137 13.64 3.69 2.89
N LEU A 138 13.01 3.77 4.07
CA LEU A 138 12.63 5.05 4.68
C LEU A 138 13.84 5.92 5.05
N VAL A 139 14.88 5.31 5.64
CA VAL A 139 16.12 6.03 5.98
C VAL A 139 16.75 6.64 4.74
N LYS A 140 16.86 5.87 3.66
CA LYS A 140 17.40 6.36 2.39
C LYS A 140 16.54 7.46 1.79
N TYR A 141 15.23 7.32 1.91
CA TYR A 141 14.29 8.34 1.43
C TYR A 141 14.41 9.62 2.24
N ALA A 142 14.50 9.55 3.56
CA ALA A 142 14.69 10.70 4.45
C ALA A 142 16.00 11.47 4.15
N VAL A 143 17.08 10.75 3.87
CA VAL A 143 18.37 11.35 3.48
C VAL A 143 18.27 12.11 2.15
N ALA A 144 17.58 11.53 1.18
CA ALA A 144 17.39 12.11 -0.16
C ALA A 144 16.37 13.27 -0.17
N HIS A 145 15.37 13.24 0.72
CA HIS A 145 14.25 14.18 0.76
C HIS A 145 14.22 14.93 2.10
N LYS A 146 15.15 15.88 2.28
CA LYS A 146 15.23 16.67 3.52
C LYS A 146 13.91 17.38 3.83
N GLY A 147 13.47 17.28 5.07
CA GLY A 147 12.23 17.90 5.55
C GLY A 147 10.97 17.05 5.35
N TRP A 148 11.12 15.81 4.89
CA TRP A 148 10.04 14.85 4.88
C TRP A 148 9.92 14.15 6.24
N LYS A 149 8.68 13.93 6.67
CA LYS A 149 8.35 13.12 7.84
C LYS A 149 8.29 11.66 7.39
N CYS A 150 9.16 10.82 7.93
CA CYS A 150 9.21 9.40 7.62
C CYS A 150 8.74 8.59 8.84
N ILE A 151 7.72 7.76 8.66
CA ILE A 151 7.08 6.99 9.73
C ILE A 151 7.04 5.53 9.35
N LEU A 152 7.41 4.67 10.28
CA LEU A 152 7.12 3.24 10.24
C LEU A 152 5.91 2.96 11.14
N ILE A 153 4.80 2.52 10.55
CA ILE A 153 3.61 2.12 11.30
C ILE A 153 3.70 0.63 11.60
N THR A 154 3.54 0.28 12.87
CA THR A 154 3.54 -1.10 13.36
C THR A 154 2.20 -1.45 14.00
N TYR A 155 1.99 -2.73 14.32
CA TYR A 155 0.80 -3.13 15.09
C TYR A 155 0.82 -2.54 16.50
N ASP A 156 1.90 -2.75 17.27
CA ASP A 156 1.99 -2.36 18.69
C ASP A 156 3.37 -1.84 19.13
N GLU A 157 4.37 -1.81 18.25
CA GLU A 157 5.73 -1.41 18.59
C GLU A 157 5.91 0.11 18.43
N GLU A 158 6.64 0.72 19.36
CA GLU A 158 6.90 2.16 19.41
C GLU A 158 8.38 2.45 19.61
N GLY A 159 8.89 3.49 18.96
CA GLY A 159 10.29 3.91 19.10
C GLY A 159 10.68 5.02 18.14
N ALA A 160 11.97 5.28 18.11
CA ALA A 160 12.59 6.15 17.11
C ALA A 160 14.01 5.64 16.84
N GLU A 161 14.37 5.46 15.57
CA GLU A 161 15.68 4.99 15.18
C GLU A 161 16.05 5.57 13.80
N ASP A 162 17.30 5.96 13.63
CA ASP A 162 17.85 6.53 12.39
C ASP A 162 17.04 7.72 11.82
N GLY A 163 16.39 8.52 12.70
CA GLY A 163 15.54 9.63 12.29
C GLY A 163 14.15 9.24 11.79
N ILE A 164 13.79 7.96 11.89
CA ILE A 164 12.47 7.42 11.57
C ILE A 164 11.67 7.26 12.87
N SER A 165 10.42 7.72 12.87
CA SER A 165 9.49 7.47 13.96
C SER A 165 8.79 6.12 13.77
N VAL A 166 8.86 5.25 14.77
CA VAL A 166 8.11 4.00 14.83
C VAL A 166 6.87 4.24 15.69
N VAL A 167 5.69 4.04 15.11
CA VAL A 167 4.42 4.42 15.75
C VAL A 167 3.43 3.27 15.65
N PRO A 168 2.85 2.79 16.77
CA PRO A 168 1.79 1.80 16.72
C PRO A 168 0.55 2.36 16.04
N VAL A 169 -0.13 1.53 15.25
CA VAL A 169 -1.25 1.96 14.41
C VAL A 169 -2.38 2.62 15.20
N TRP A 170 -2.70 2.11 16.38
CA TRP A 170 -3.73 2.70 17.21
C TRP A 170 -3.42 4.14 17.62
N LYS A 171 -2.15 4.43 17.93
CA LYS A 171 -1.68 5.78 18.30
C LYS A 171 -1.71 6.70 17.09
N TRP A 172 -1.24 6.21 15.93
CA TRP A 172 -1.29 6.95 14.67
C TRP A 172 -2.72 7.29 14.23
N LEU A 173 -3.69 6.39 14.45
CA LEU A 173 -5.11 6.63 14.16
C LEU A 173 -5.73 7.70 15.05
N MET A 174 -5.26 7.86 16.29
CA MET A 174 -5.74 8.90 17.23
C MET A 174 -5.11 10.27 16.99
N ASP A 175 -3.97 10.32 16.34
CA ASP A 175 -3.28 11.57 15.99
C ASP A 175 -3.98 12.21 14.78
N LYS A 176 -4.64 13.36 15.02
CA LYS A 176 -5.48 14.05 14.02
C LYS A 176 -4.74 15.20 13.38
#